data_7028696812a358c362cc6a72f1272143
#
_entry.id   7028696812a358c362cc6a72f1272143
#
_cell.length_a   1.000
_cell.length_b   1.000
_cell.length_c   1.000
_cell.angle_alpha   90.00
_cell.angle_beta   90.00
_cell.angle_gamma   90.00
#
_symmetry.space_group_name_H-M   'P 1'
#
loop_
_entity.id
_entity.type
_entity.pdbx_description
1 polymer ?
#
loop_
_entity_poly.entity_id
_entity_poly.type
_entity_poly.pdbx_seq_one_letter_code
_entity_poly.pdbx_strand_id
1 'polypeptide(L)'
;AGKPYEDLLALLKGKEYFVLTTNVDHRFQTAGFDKARLFYTQGDYGLFQCSVPCHHRTYDNERAIRAMLKEQKDMKIPSGRIPRCPVCGKPMSVNLRSDDTFVEDDGWHAACARYKQFLDAHKKGNILFLELGVGMNTPGIIKYPFWQMTYRNKTARYVCVNLEIAYAPEEISSRSVCI
;
A
#
# COMPACT_ATOMS: atom_id res chain seq x y z
N ALA A 1 -1.77 -15.14 1.55
CA ALA A 1 -0.53 -14.33 1.60
C ALA A 1 0.66 -15.30 1.59
N GLY A 2 1.85 -14.81 1.27
CA GLY A 2 3.05 -15.64 1.35
C GLY A 2 3.67 -15.57 2.75
N LYS A 3 4.52 -16.56 3.07
CA LYS A 3 5.22 -16.67 4.36
C LYS A 3 5.88 -15.35 4.86
N PRO A 4 6.52 -14.49 4.00
CA PRO A 4 7.09 -13.24 4.47
C PRO A 4 6.09 -12.29 5.14
N TYR A 5 4.84 -12.24 4.67
CA TYR A 5 3.80 -11.41 5.27
C TYR A 5 3.35 -11.97 6.63
N GLU A 6 3.25 -13.29 6.74
CA GLU A 6 2.90 -13.98 7.99
C GLU A 6 3.99 -13.78 9.05
N ASP A 7 5.27 -13.94 8.66
CA ASP A 7 6.42 -13.72 9.55
C ASP A 7 6.50 -12.25 10.00
N LEU A 8 6.26 -11.30 9.10
CA LEU A 8 6.22 -9.88 9.43
C LEU A 8 5.08 -9.57 10.42
N LEU A 9 3.88 -10.11 10.17
CA LEU A 9 2.74 -9.93 11.08
C LEU A 9 3.04 -10.50 12.47
N ALA A 10 3.67 -11.68 12.54
CA ALA A 10 4.10 -12.30 13.79
C ALA A 10 5.13 -11.44 14.54
N LEU A 11 6.11 -10.88 13.82
CA LEU A 11 7.13 -9.99 14.37
C LEU A 11 6.51 -8.70 14.96
N LEU A 12 5.43 -8.21 14.37
CA LEU A 12 4.75 -6.98 14.78
C LEU A 12 3.72 -7.21 15.90
N LYS A 13 3.46 -8.46 16.29
CA LYS A 13 2.52 -8.78 17.37
C LYS A 13 2.89 -8.09 18.67
N GLY A 14 1.94 -7.38 19.26
CA GLY A 14 2.14 -6.61 20.50
C GLY A 14 2.96 -5.33 20.35
N LYS A 15 3.31 -4.95 19.12
CA LYS A 15 4.02 -3.70 18.83
C LYS A 15 3.06 -2.65 18.29
N GLU A 16 3.42 -1.40 18.49
CA GLU A 16 2.80 -0.28 17.82
C GLU A 16 3.44 -0.13 16.44
N TYR A 17 2.63 -0.24 15.37
CA TYR A 17 3.14 -0.22 14.00
C TYR A 17 2.16 0.45 13.05
N PHE A 18 2.67 0.89 11.91
CA PHE A 18 1.88 1.29 10.76
C PHE A 18 2.54 0.80 9.47
N VAL A 19 1.75 0.29 8.53
CA VAL A 19 2.24 -0.17 7.23
C VAL A 19 1.92 0.89 6.17
N LEU A 20 2.97 1.37 5.49
CA LEU A 20 2.87 2.17 4.27
C LEU A 20 3.33 1.30 3.11
N THR A 21 2.50 1.14 2.09
CA THR A 21 2.86 0.30 0.94
C THR A 21 2.51 0.98 -0.39
N THR A 22 3.36 0.74 -1.38
CA THR A 22 3.11 1.07 -2.79
C THR A 22 2.63 -0.15 -3.58
N ASN A 23 2.62 -1.34 -2.96
CA ASN A 23 2.08 -2.54 -3.57
C ASN A 23 0.55 -2.48 -3.63
N VAL A 24 0.00 -2.98 -4.73
CA VAL A 24 -1.44 -3.01 -5.01
C VAL A 24 -2.02 -4.42 -5.00
N ASP A 25 -1.22 -5.41 -4.59
CA ASP A 25 -1.49 -6.84 -4.69
C ASP A 25 -2.45 -7.40 -3.62
N HIS A 26 -3.02 -6.55 -2.77
CA HIS A 26 -3.94 -6.89 -1.69
C HIS A 26 -3.36 -7.87 -0.64
N ARG A 27 -2.03 -8.05 -0.58
CA ARG A 27 -1.41 -9.11 0.24
C ARG A 27 -1.40 -8.81 1.73
N PHE A 28 -1.21 -7.55 2.12
CA PHE A 28 -1.28 -7.15 3.53
C PHE A 28 -2.67 -7.45 4.11
N GLN A 29 -3.73 -7.11 3.38
CA GLN A 29 -5.11 -7.37 3.79
C GLN A 29 -5.37 -8.88 3.91
N THR A 30 -4.96 -9.66 2.89
CA THR A 30 -5.11 -11.13 2.88
C THR A 30 -4.29 -11.80 3.99
N ALA A 31 -3.17 -11.22 4.41
CA ALA A 31 -2.35 -11.71 5.52
C ALA A 31 -2.94 -11.41 6.90
N GLY A 32 -4.00 -10.61 6.98
CA GLY A 32 -4.66 -10.26 8.23
C GLY A 32 -4.09 -9.04 8.95
N PHE A 33 -3.35 -8.17 8.26
CA PHE A 33 -2.95 -6.89 8.83
C PHE A 33 -4.16 -6.01 9.12
N ASP A 34 -4.13 -5.31 10.25
CA ASP A 34 -5.20 -4.38 10.63
C ASP A 34 -5.32 -3.24 9.61
N LYS A 35 -6.46 -3.14 8.95
CA LYS A 35 -6.74 -2.10 7.95
C LYS A 35 -6.64 -0.68 8.54
N ALA A 36 -6.86 -0.51 9.84
CA ALA A 36 -6.68 0.77 10.52
C ALA A 36 -5.21 1.22 10.58
N ARG A 37 -4.27 0.27 10.45
CA ARG A 37 -2.82 0.46 10.47
C ARG A 37 -2.16 0.26 9.11
N LEU A 38 -2.92 0.40 8.03
CA LEU A 38 -2.47 0.15 6.67
C LEU A 38 -2.85 1.31 5.74
N PHE A 39 -1.87 1.79 4.96
CA PHE A 39 -2.09 2.76 3.89
C PHE A 39 -1.43 2.28 2.58
N TYR A 40 -2.25 1.89 1.63
CA TYR A 40 -1.88 1.48 0.27
C TYR A 40 -2.02 2.67 -0.69
N THR A 41 -0.93 3.40 -0.89
CA THR A 41 -0.92 4.72 -1.53
C THR A 41 -1.24 4.70 -3.02
N GLN A 42 -0.94 3.58 -3.70
CA GLN A 42 -1.05 3.43 -5.15
C GLN A 42 -2.31 2.67 -5.58
N GLY A 43 -3.22 2.40 -4.63
CA GLY A 43 -4.46 1.67 -4.87
C GLY A 43 -4.41 0.22 -4.43
N ASP A 44 -5.42 -0.55 -4.84
CA ASP A 44 -5.63 -1.93 -4.40
C ASP A 44 -6.37 -2.73 -5.49
N TYR A 45 -5.79 -3.84 -5.93
CA TYR A 45 -6.43 -4.76 -6.88
C TYR A 45 -7.70 -5.42 -6.33
N GLY A 46 -7.92 -5.40 -5.03
CA GLY A 46 -9.16 -5.81 -4.39
C GLY A 46 -10.33 -4.83 -4.58
N LEU A 47 -10.09 -3.69 -5.24
CA LEU A 47 -11.08 -2.63 -5.43
C LEU A 47 -11.29 -2.31 -6.91
N PHE A 48 -12.56 -2.04 -7.28
CA PHE A 48 -12.92 -1.38 -8.54
C PHE A 48 -13.19 0.10 -8.33
N GLN A 49 -12.91 0.88 -9.37
CA GLN A 49 -13.31 2.28 -9.53
C GLN A 49 -13.98 2.49 -10.88
N CYS A 50 -14.69 3.60 -11.05
CA CYS A 50 -15.18 3.99 -12.38
C CYS A 50 -13.98 4.33 -13.29
N SER A 51 -13.92 3.76 -14.50
CA SER A 51 -12.83 4.04 -15.45
C SER A 51 -12.81 5.49 -15.96
N VAL A 52 -13.94 6.19 -15.82
CA VAL A 52 -14.05 7.63 -16.05
C VAL A 52 -14.52 8.22 -14.73
N PRO A 53 -13.64 8.65 -13.82
CA PRO A 53 -13.95 8.89 -12.41
C PRO A 53 -15.10 9.89 -12.23
N CYS A 54 -16.34 9.39 -12.40
CA CYS A 54 -17.56 10.18 -12.31
C CYS A 54 -17.96 10.45 -10.83
N HIS A 55 -17.30 9.81 -9.89
CA HIS A 55 -17.49 9.97 -8.45
C HIS A 55 -16.29 9.40 -7.69
N HIS A 56 -16.10 9.80 -6.43
CA HIS A 56 -14.97 9.44 -5.58
C HIS A 56 -15.29 8.24 -4.68
N ARG A 57 -15.60 7.06 -5.29
CA ARG A 57 -15.84 5.82 -4.54
C ARG A 57 -15.18 4.64 -5.22
N THR A 58 -14.68 3.73 -4.38
CA THR A 58 -14.23 2.41 -4.78
C THR A 58 -15.21 1.34 -4.28
N TYR A 59 -15.11 0.14 -4.86
CA TYR A 59 -16.02 -0.97 -4.62
C TYR A 59 -15.23 -2.26 -4.46
N ASP A 60 -15.53 -3.06 -3.43
CA ASP A 60 -14.98 -4.39 -3.31
C ASP A 60 -15.29 -5.23 -4.55
N ASN A 61 -14.29 -5.93 -5.06
CA ASN A 61 -14.41 -6.65 -6.31
C ASN A 61 -14.31 -8.18 -6.19
N GLU A 62 -14.09 -8.72 -5.00
CA GLU A 62 -13.83 -10.15 -4.80
C GLU A 62 -14.91 -11.03 -5.42
N ARG A 63 -16.19 -10.71 -5.15
CA ARG A 63 -17.34 -11.47 -5.68
C ARG A 63 -17.38 -11.44 -7.21
N ALA A 64 -17.13 -10.28 -7.81
CA ALA A 64 -17.14 -10.11 -9.27
C ALA A 64 -15.97 -10.88 -9.90
N ILE A 65 -14.77 -10.76 -9.35
CA ILE A 65 -13.59 -11.46 -9.84
C ILE A 65 -13.77 -12.99 -9.74
N ARG A 66 -14.29 -13.49 -8.62
CA ARG A 66 -14.59 -14.93 -8.48
C ARG A 66 -15.60 -15.44 -9.50
N ALA A 67 -16.62 -14.63 -9.82
CA ALA A 67 -17.59 -14.99 -10.85
C ALA A 67 -16.96 -14.99 -12.26
N MET A 68 -16.11 -14.00 -12.56
CA MET A 68 -15.37 -13.94 -13.83
C MET A 68 -14.47 -15.17 -14.00
N LEU A 69 -13.71 -15.55 -12.97
CA LEU A 69 -12.81 -16.72 -13.00
C LEU A 69 -13.55 -18.02 -13.30
N LYS A 70 -14.78 -18.19 -12.79
CA LYS A 70 -15.59 -19.38 -13.05
C LYS A 70 -16.08 -19.48 -14.51
N GLU A 71 -16.29 -18.35 -15.14
CA GLU A 71 -16.87 -18.29 -16.49
C GLU A 71 -15.83 -17.94 -17.56
N GLN A 72 -14.58 -17.72 -17.18
CA GLN A 72 -13.48 -17.43 -18.11
C GLN A 72 -13.22 -18.62 -19.03
N LYS A 73 -13.13 -18.37 -20.34
CA LYS A 73 -12.68 -19.31 -21.37
C LYS A 73 -11.70 -18.60 -22.29
N ASP A 74 -10.62 -19.27 -22.65
CA ASP A 74 -9.60 -18.75 -23.57
C ASP A 74 -9.11 -17.34 -23.23
N MET A 75 -8.84 -17.08 -21.94
CA MET A 75 -8.42 -15.77 -21.39
C MET A 75 -9.47 -14.64 -21.58
N LYS A 76 -10.71 -14.98 -21.83
CA LYS A 76 -11.83 -14.02 -22.00
C LYS A 76 -12.95 -14.29 -21.00
N ILE A 77 -13.59 -13.23 -20.55
CA ILE A 77 -14.81 -13.29 -19.75
C ILE A 77 -16.03 -12.96 -20.61
N PRO A 78 -17.22 -13.50 -20.32
CA PRO A 78 -18.45 -13.09 -21.00
C PRO A 78 -18.68 -11.57 -20.85
N SER A 79 -19.16 -10.93 -21.90
CA SER A 79 -19.42 -9.46 -21.91
C SER A 79 -20.38 -9.01 -20.80
N GLY A 80 -21.33 -9.86 -20.41
CA GLY A 80 -22.23 -9.60 -19.29
C GLY A 80 -21.56 -9.61 -17.91
N ARG A 81 -20.29 -10.06 -17.82
CA ARG A 81 -19.48 -10.03 -16.58
C ARG A 81 -18.57 -8.83 -16.47
N ILE A 82 -18.50 -7.99 -17.51
CA ILE A 82 -17.72 -6.73 -17.43
C ILE A 82 -18.36 -5.82 -16.39
N PRO A 83 -17.63 -5.45 -15.30
CA PRO A 83 -18.18 -4.60 -14.25
C PRO A 83 -18.58 -3.24 -14.79
N ARG A 84 -19.74 -2.76 -14.36
CA ARG A 84 -20.29 -1.46 -14.74
C ARG A 84 -20.41 -0.54 -13.53
N CYS A 85 -20.03 0.71 -13.73
CA CYS A 85 -20.21 1.73 -12.72
C CYS A 85 -21.70 1.92 -12.36
N PRO A 86 -22.07 1.83 -11.07
CA PRO A 86 -23.48 1.95 -10.66
C PRO A 86 -24.06 3.35 -10.86
N VAL A 87 -23.19 4.37 -11.08
CA VAL A 87 -23.63 5.76 -11.27
C VAL A 87 -23.80 6.11 -12.75
N CYS A 88 -22.80 5.79 -13.60
CA CYS A 88 -22.81 6.22 -15.00
C CYS A 88 -22.88 5.07 -16.01
N GLY A 89 -22.91 3.81 -15.58
CA GLY A 89 -22.99 2.63 -16.47
C GLY A 89 -21.73 2.32 -17.28
N LYS A 90 -20.70 3.17 -17.25
CA LYS A 90 -19.43 2.94 -17.95
C LYS A 90 -18.67 1.76 -17.32
N PRO A 91 -17.72 1.12 -18.04
CA PRO A 91 -16.90 0.05 -17.45
C PRO A 91 -16.19 0.51 -16.18
N MET A 92 -15.89 -0.43 -15.30
CA MET A 92 -15.02 -0.20 -14.16
C MET A 92 -13.60 -0.70 -14.46
N SER A 93 -12.61 -0.12 -13.82
CA SER A 93 -11.22 -0.57 -13.77
C SER A 93 -10.85 -0.97 -12.34
N VAL A 94 -9.73 -1.67 -12.17
CA VAL A 94 -9.12 -1.82 -10.84
C VAL A 94 -8.66 -0.45 -10.32
N ASN A 95 -8.70 -0.27 -9.00
CA ASN A 95 -8.20 0.96 -8.38
C ASN A 95 -6.67 0.91 -8.35
N LEU A 96 -6.05 1.48 -9.37
CA LEU A 96 -4.60 1.53 -9.57
C LEU A 96 -4.20 2.93 -10.03
N ARG A 97 -3.19 3.50 -9.39
CA ARG A 97 -2.59 4.78 -9.78
C ARG A 97 -1.63 4.58 -10.96
N SER A 98 -2.19 4.40 -12.15
CA SER A 98 -1.45 4.33 -13.42
C SER A 98 -1.45 5.66 -14.18
N ASP A 99 -2.45 6.50 -13.92
CA ASP A 99 -2.67 7.78 -14.58
C ASP A 99 -3.48 8.74 -13.66
N ASP A 100 -3.97 9.83 -14.21
CA ASP A 100 -4.77 10.87 -13.55
C ASP A 100 -6.24 10.45 -13.26
N THR A 101 -6.66 9.26 -13.71
CA THR A 101 -8.01 8.73 -13.41
C THR A 101 -8.10 8.03 -12.06
N PHE A 102 -7.02 7.93 -11.30
CA PHE A 102 -7.00 7.27 -10.00
C PHE A 102 -7.98 7.92 -9.02
N VAL A 103 -8.81 7.08 -8.39
CA VAL A 103 -9.80 7.54 -7.40
C VAL A 103 -9.21 7.42 -5.99
N GLU A 104 -8.99 8.56 -5.35
CA GLU A 104 -8.76 8.66 -3.92
C GLU A 104 -10.13 8.80 -3.24
N ASP A 105 -10.62 7.72 -2.67
CA ASP A 105 -11.90 7.72 -1.95
C ASP A 105 -11.76 8.15 -0.49
N ASP A 106 -12.88 8.24 0.23
CA ASP A 106 -12.89 8.58 1.65
C ASP A 106 -12.04 7.61 2.49
N GLY A 107 -11.98 6.34 2.09
CA GLY A 107 -11.15 5.31 2.73
C GLY A 107 -9.66 5.57 2.56
N TRP A 108 -9.24 5.99 1.36
CA TRP A 108 -7.87 6.40 1.06
C TRP A 108 -7.46 7.63 1.88
N HIS A 109 -8.29 8.67 1.90
CA HIS A 109 -8.05 9.88 2.68
C HIS A 109 -7.99 9.61 4.19
N ALA A 110 -8.88 8.76 4.69
CA ALA A 110 -8.87 8.34 6.10
C ALA A 110 -7.60 7.56 6.45
N ALA A 111 -7.11 6.69 5.57
CA ALA A 111 -5.85 5.95 5.77
C ALA A 111 -4.64 6.90 5.77
N CYS A 112 -4.61 7.87 4.86
CA CYS A 112 -3.59 8.93 4.82
C CYS A 112 -3.58 9.73 6.14
N ALA A 113 -4.75 10.12 6.65
CA ALA A 113 -4.87 10.85 7.91
C ALA A 113 -4.35 10.04 9.11
N ARG A 114 -4.70 8.75 9.20
CA ARG A 114 -4.20 7.86 10.26
C ARG A 114 -2.67 7.68 10.19
N TYR A 115 -2.11 7.56 8.99
CA TYR A 115 -0.66 7.49 8.80
C TYR A 115 0.04 8.75 9.32
N LYS A 116 -0.48 9.93 8.97
CA LYS A 116 0.04 11.22 9.45
C LYS A 116 -0.05 11.32 10.98
N GLN A 117 -1.19 10.94 11.57
CA GLN A 117 -1.38 10.92 13.02
C GLN A 117 -0.38 9.98 13.71
N PHE A 118 -0.14 8.79 13.16
CA PHE A 118 0.86 7.86 13.67
C PHE A 118 2.27 8.48 13.66
N LEU A 119 2.68 9.09 12.56
CA LEU A 119 3.98 9.75 12.47
C LEU A 119 4.10 10.92 13.45
N ASP A 120 3.06 11.73 13.59
CA ASP A 120 3.04 12.87 14.52
C ASP A 120 3.14 12.44 15.99
N ALA A 121 2.48 11.35 16.37
CA ALA A 121 2.56 10.79 17.71
C ALA A 121 3.98 10.31 18.05
N HIS A 122 4.75 9.85 17.05
CA HIS A 122 6.08 9.24 17.25
C HIS A 122 7.26 10.13 16.82
N LYS A 123 7.00 11.36 16.35
CA LYS A 123 8.05 12.22 15.77
C LYS A 123 9.20 12.60 16.72
N LYS A 124 9.02 12.48 18.03
CA LYS A 124 10.04 12.74 19.07
C LYS A 124 10.44 11.48 19.85
N GLY A 125 9.84 10.33 19.51
CA GLY A 125 10.09 9.06 20.21
C GLY A 125 11.04 8.14 19.43
N ASN A 126 11.26 6.95 20.02
CA ASN A 126 11.98 5.88 19.35
C ASN A 126 11.08 5.29 18.24
N ILE A 127 11.47 5.46 17.01
CA ILE A 127 10.77 4.89 15.85
C ILE A 127 11.77 4.11 14.98
N LEU A 128 11.34 2.97 14.49
CA LEU A 128 12.04 2.20 13.47
C LEU A 128 11.33 2.38 12.13
N PHE A 129 12.05 2.92 11.15
CA PHE A 129 11.63 2.91 9.76
C PHE A 129 12.17 1.65 9.09
N LEU A 130 11.32 0.67 8.91
CA LEU A 130 11.66 -0.60 8.25
C LEU A 130 11.21 -0.55 6.78
N GLU A 131 12.18 -0.56 5.89
CA GLU A 131 11.98 -0.58 4.45
C GLU A 131 12.22 -1.99 3.91
N LEU A 132 11.23 -2.53 3.19
CA LEU A 132 11.28 -3.88 2.63
C LEU A 132 11.08 -3.83 1.11
N GLY A 133 12.13 -4.07 0.34
CA GLY A 133 12.10 -4.21 -1.11
C GLY A 133 11.68 -2.96 -1.88
N VAL A 134 11.87 -1.75 -1.34
CA VAL A 134 11.51 -0.51 -2.04
C VAL A 134 12.55 -0.19 -3.11
N GLY A 135 12.11 -0.22 -4.36
CA GLY A 135 12.96 0.11 -5.52
C GLY A 135 13.14 1.61 -5.73
N MET A 136 13.91 1.95 -6.79
CA MET A 136 14.18 3.33 -7.19
C MET A 136 13.15 3.90 -8.18
N ASN A 137 12.10 3.16 -8.53
CA ASN A 137 11.06 3.65 -9.45
C ASN A 137 10.19 4.73 -8.81
N THR A 138 9.85 4.57 -7.53
CA THR A 138 9.00 5.52 -6.77
C THR A 138 9.57 5.81 -5.38
N PRO A 139 10.85 6.21 -5.26
CA PRO A 139 11.51 6.36 -3.96
C PRO A 139 10.93 7.51 -3.12
N GLY A 140 10.27 8.46 -3.78
CA GLY A 140 9.66 9.64 -3.13
C GLY A 140 8.49 9.32 -2.18
N ILE A 141 7.90 8.13 -2.25
CA ILE A 141 6.76 7.78 -1.41
C ILE A 141 7.21 7.20 -0.06
N ILE A 142 8.23 6.34 -0.06
CA ILE A 142 8.69 5.63 1.15
C ILE A 142 10.15 5.97 1.46
N LYS A 143 11.07 5.66 0.56
CA LYS A 143 12.51 5.70 0.78
C LYS A 143 13.00 7.10 1.22
N TYR A 144 12.78 8.12 0.43
CA TYR A 144 13.23 9.48 0.76
C TYR A 144 12.54 10.07 1.99
N PRO A 145 11.23 9.93 2.20
CA PRO A 145 10.59 10.32 3.45
C PRO A 145 11.16 9.61 4.68
N PHE A 146 11.45 8.31 4.62
CA PHE A 146 12.04 7.57 5.73
C PHE A 146 13.45 8.07 6.06
N TRP A 147 14.28 8.35 5.06
CA TRP A 147 15.60 8.96 5.27
C TRP A 147 15.48 10.33 5.93
N GLN A 148 14.60 11.20 5.44
CA GLN A 148 14.39 12.53 6.01
C GLN A 148 13.89 12.49 7.44
N MET A 149 12.94 11.60 7.76
CA MET A 149 12.42 11.44 9.11
C MET A 149 13.48 10.87 10.04
N THR A 150 14.28 9.90 9.58
CA THR A 150 15.42 9.37 10.34
C THR A 150 16.48 10.45 10.59
N TYR A 151 16.76 11.29 9.61
CA TYR A 151 17.70 12.40 9.76
C TYR A 151 17.23 13.41 10.82
N ARG A 152 15.97 13.81 10.76
CA ARG A 152 15.38 14.81 11.67
C ARG A 152 15.21 14.30 13.10
N ASN A 153 14.83 13.06 13.29
CA ASN A 153 14.67 12.42 14.59
C ASN A 153 15.94 11.65 14.97
N LYS A 154 16.72 12.17 15.93
CA LYS A 154 18.02 11.58 16.33
C LYS A 154 17.88 10.23 17.06
N THR A 155 16.71 9.89 17.57
CA THR A 155 16.42 8.59 18.21
C THR A 155 15.83 7.57 17.24
N ALA A 156 15.46 7.99 16.03
CA ALA A 156 14.98 7.09 14.99
C ALA A 156 16.09 6.16 14.47
N ARG A 157 15.68 4.99 14.02
CA ARG A 157 16.52 4.00 13.33
C ARG A 157 15.93 3.71 11.96
N TYR A 158 16.77 3.35 11.01
CA TYR A 158 16.37 2.94 9.68
C TYR A 158 16.91 1.55 9.38
N VAL A 159 16.07 0.69 8.84
CA VAL A 159 16.49 -0.64 8.36
C VAL A 159 16.00 -0.79 6.91
N CYS A 160 16.92 -1.09 6.01
CA CYS A 160 16.66 -1.37 4.61
C CYS A 160 16.98 -2.83 4.31
N VAL A 161 15.98 -3.58 3.91
CA VAL A 161 16.14 -4.95 3.39
C VAL A 161 15.81 -4.92 1.90
N ASN A 162 16.83 -5.12 1.06
CA ASN A 162 16.66 -5.02 -0.39
C ASN A 162 17.63 -5.94 -1.11
N LEU A 163 17.12 -6.70 -2.08
CA LEU A 163 17.92 -7.65 -2.85
C LEU A 163 18.95 -6.96 -3.78
N GLU A 164 18.62 -5.77 -4.30
CA GLU A 164 19.44 -5.09 -5.32
C GLU A 164 20.25 -3.95 -4.70
N ILE A 165 19.60 -3.04 -3.98
CA ILE A 165 20.21 -1.81 -3.46
C ILE A 165 19.79 -1.60 -2.00
N ALA A 166 20.52 -2.21 -1.07
CA ALA A 166 20.40 -1.95 0.36
C ALA A 166 21.32 -0.78 0.73
N TYR A 167 20.78 0.42 0.84
CA TYR A 167 21.55 1.66 1.01
C TYR A 167 20.87 2.63 1.98
N ALA A 168 21.68 3.38 2.71
CA ALA A 168 21.27 4.53 3.50
C ALA A 168 22.24 5.70 3.28
N PRO A 169 21.77 6.97 3.22
CA PRO A 169 22.63 8.14 3.15
C PRO A 169 23.62 8.22 4.31
N GLU A 170 24.79 8.82 4.08
CA GLU A 170 25.87 8.95 5.04
C GLU A 170 25.41 9.60 6.36
N GLU A 171 24.54 10.62 6.25
CA GLU A 171 24.02 11.41 7.37
C GLU A 171 23.20 10.59 8.39
N ILE A 172 22.72 9.42 7.98
CA ILE A 172 21.96 8.51 8.84
C ILE A 172 22.62 7.14 9.00
N SER A 173 23.77 6.90 8.37
CA SER A 173 24.46 5.59 8.31
C SER A 173 24.69 4.98 9.69
N SER A 174 25.15 5.79 10.67
CA SER A 174 25.41 5.35 12.06
C SER A 174 24.16 4.87 12.81
N ARG A 175 22.97 5.11 12.25
CA ARG A 175 21.67 4.71 12.82
C ARG A 175 20.87 3.85 11.84
N SER A 176 21.55 3.27 10.85
CA SER A 176 20.95 2.46 9.80
C SER A 176 21.57 1.06 9.75
N VAL A 177 20.76 0.10 9.34
CA VAL A 177 21.19 -1.26 8.97
C VAL A 177 20.66 -1.54 7.56
N CYS A 178 21.55 -1.94 6.65
CA CYS A 178 21.22 -2.26 5.27
C CYS A 178 21.65 -3.70 4.97
N ILE A 179 20.71 -4.55 4.49
CA ILE A 179 20.86 -6.00 4.29
C ILE A 179 20.36 -6.37 2.91
#